data_252a0308aa4eb6aeee38a9bb1554547d
#
_entry.id   252a0308aa4eb6aeee38a9bb1554547d
#
_cell.length_a   1.000
_cell.length_b   1.000
_cell.length_c   1.000
_cell.angle_alpha   90.00
_cell.angle_beta   90.00
_cell.angle_gamma   90.00
#
_symmetry.space_group_name_H-M   'P 1'
#
loop_
_entity.id
_entity.type
_entity.pdbx_description
1 polymer ?
#
loop_
_entity_poly.entity_id
_entity_poly.type
_entity_poly.pdbx_seq_one_letter_code
_entity_poly.pdbx_strand_id
1 'polypeptide(L)'
;MHRYTYKEKEKNMKDKIFGVLQRVGRSFMLPIAILPVAGLLLGLGSSFTNATTIATYGLQGILGEGTILHSLLIIMNKVGSAIFDNLPLIFAVGVAIGMAKKEKEVAALSALIAYFVMHISINSMLEISGKIAADGTISKNVLEGTIASVCGINTLQMGVFGGIIVGLGVAALHNRFHKIVLPNALSFFGGSRFVPIISTITYMFVGIAMYFVWPVVQNGIYALGGLVTGTGYFGTLIFGIVKRALIPFGLHHVFYLPFWQTAVGGTMEVGGKLIQGGQNIFFAQLADSANITHFSADATRYFSGEFIFMIFGLPGAALAMYRTAKPEKKKAAGGLLLSAALTCMLTGITEPLEFSFLFVAPVLFAVQVVLAGSAYMIAHILNIAVGLTFSGGFLDLLLFGILQGNAKTSWIRIIPVGIIYFFLYYFIFSFLIKKLDLKLSLIHI
;
A
#
# COMPACT_ATOMS: atom_id res chain seq x y z
N MET A 1 25.99 40.49 -12.43
CA MET A 1 26.72 39.41 -11.74
C MET A 1 25.89 38.65 -10.71
N HIS A 2 25.11 39.33 -9.87
CA HIS A 2 24.29 38.66 -8.82
C HIS A 2 23.14 37.72 -9.30
N ARG A 3 22.56 37.94 -10.49
CA ARG A 3 21.48 37.09 -11.04
C ARG A 3 21.96 35.75 -11.62
N TYR A 4 23.20 35.67 -12.08
CA TYR A 4 23.79 34.42 -12.61
C TYR A 4 24.14 33.45 -11.48
N THR A 5 24.71 33.95 -10.39
CA THR A 5 25.06 33.14 -9.22
C THR A 5 23.82 32.56 -8.47
N TYR A 6 22.67 33.25 -8.53
CA TYR A 6 21.42 32.77 -7.91
C TYR A 6 20.82 31.62 -8.72
N LYS A 7 20.78 31.73 -10.06
CA LYS A 7 20.27 30.65 -10.93
C LYS A 7 21.16 29.41 -10.91
N GLU A 8 22.47 29.55 -10.80
CA GLU A 8 23.39 28.40 -10.65
C GLU A 8 23.24 27.71 -9.28
N LYS A 9 23.06 28.46 -8.21
CA LYS A 9 22.76 27.89 -6.87
C LYS A 9 21.41 27.19 -6.84
N GLU A 10 20.38 27.74 -7.47
CA GLU A 10 19.04 27.16 -7.56
C GLU A 10 19.04 25.87 -8.40
N LYS A 11 19.75 25.86 -9.53
CA LYS A 11 19.97 24.67 -10.37
C LYS A 11 20.72 23.58 -9.61
N ASN A 12 21.81 23.95 -8.91
CA ASN A 12 22.61 23.03 -8.10
C ASN A 12 21.81 22.45 -6.90
N MET A 13 20.87 23.22 -6.35
CA MET A 13 19.98 22.76 -5.27
C MET A 13 18.90 21.80 -5.79
N LYS A 14 18.30 22.11 -6.95
CA LYS A 14 17.33 21.21 -7.63
C LYS A 14 17.98 19.88 -8.01
N ASP A 15 19.19 19.90 -8.57
CA ASP A 15 19.95 18.70 -8.94
C ASP A 15 20.34 17.87 -7.71
N LYS A 16 20.67 18.49 -6.57
CA LYS A 16 20.94 17.81 -5.31
C LYS A 16 19.69 17.16 -4.73
N ILE A 17 18.56 17.88 -4.71
CA ILE A 17 17.27 17.35 -4.23
C ILE A 17 16.84 16.18 -5.10
N PHE A 18 16.92 16.33 -6.44
CA PHE A 18 16.58 15.25 -7.37
C PHE A 18 17.47 14.01 -7.17
N GLY A 19 18.78 14.19 -6.97
CA GLY A 19 19.70 13.11 -6.68
C GLY A 19 19.44 12.41 -5.33
N VAL A 20 18.91 13.12 -4.32
CA VAL A 20 18.47 12.51 -3.06
C VAL A 20 17.19 11.69 -3.28
N LEU A 21 16.20 12.27 -3.98
CA LEU A 21 14.94 11.57 -4.29
C LEU A 21 15.17 10.31 -5.11
N GLN A 22 16.08 10.34 -6.08
CA GLN A 22 16.47 9.13 -6.83
C GLN A 22 17.09 8.06 -5.95
N ARG A 23 17.97 8.43 -5.00
CA ARG A 23 18.58 7.47 -4.07
C ARG A 23 17.52 6.87 -3.14
N VAL A 24 16.62 7.70 -2.62
CA VAL A 24 15.48 7.23 -1.81
C VAL A 24 14.63 6.25 -2.63
N GLY A 25 14.25 6.62 -3.85
CA GLY A 25 13.47 5.71 -4.73
C GLY A 25 14.18 4.38 -4.99
N ARG A 26 15.49 4.38 -5.22
CA ARG A 26 16.27 3.13 -5.35
C ARG A 26 16.30 2.30 -4.07
N SER A 27 16.31 2.93 -2.90
CA SER A 27 16.33 2.22 -1.63
C SER A 27 15.03 1.44 -1.36
N PHE A 28 13.91 1.81 -2.01
CA PHE A 28 12.65 1.08 -1.95
C PHE A 28 12.63 -0.18 -2.83
N MET A 29 13.53 -0.32 -3.80
CA MET A 29 13.53 -1.48 -4.69
C MET A 29 13.70 -2.80 -3.96
N LEU A 30 14.53 -2.83 -2.91
CA LEU A 30 14.79 -4.05 -2.16
C LEU A 30 13.55 -4.53 -1.37
N PRO A 31 12.88 -3.69 -0.56
CA PRO A 31 11.62 -4.03 0.07
C PRO A 31 10.49 -4.40 -0.91
N ILE A 32 10.44 -3.73 -2.08
CA ILE A 32 9.39 -3.94 -3.08
C ILE A 32 9.53 -5.30 -3.78
N ALA A 33 10.75 -5.81 -3.92
CA ALA A 33 11.00 -7.05 -4.67
C ALA A 33 10.29 -8.29 -4.09
N ILE A 34 9.93 -8.30 -2.80
CA ILE A 34 9.19 -9.41 -2.17
C ILE A 34 7.67 -9.32 -2.38
N LEU A 35 7.14 -8.12 -2.71
CA LEU A 35 5.69 -7.88 -2.76
C LEU A 35 4.95 -8.76 -3.79
N PRO A 36 5.47 -9.03 -5.00
CA PRO A 36 4.79 -9.92 -5.94
C PRO A 36 4.55 -11.32 -5.37
N VAL A 37 5.56 -11.88 -4.68
CA VAL A 37 5.45 -13.22 -4.07
C VAL A 37 4.49 -13.19 -2.89
N ALA A 38 4.63 -12.21 -1.99
CA ALA A 38 3.75 -12.04 -0.86
C ALA A 38 2.30 -11.87 -1.29
N GLY A 39 2.06 -11.06 -2.34
CA GLY A 39 0.74 -10.81 -2.88
C GLY A 39 0.10 -12.02 -3.53
N LEU A 40 0.88 -12.82 -4.27
CA LEU A 40 0.39 -14.06 -4.85
C LEU A 40 -0.02 -15.06 -3.74
N LEU A 41 0.83 -15.22 -2.72
CA LEU A 41 0.53 -16.09 -1.58
C LEU A 41 -0.72 -15.65 -0.82
N LEU A 42 -0.82 -14.36 -0.51
CA LEU A 42 -1.97 -13.78 0.17
C LEU A 42 -3.24 -13.88 -0.67
N GLY A 43 -3.17 -13.49 -1.96
CA GLY A 43 -4.31 -13.47 -2.87
C GLY A 43 -4.90 -14.87 -3.10
N LEU A 44 -4.07 -15.87 -3.41
CA LEU A 44 -4.51 -17.26 -3.55
C LEU A 44 -5.04 -17.81 -2.22
N GLY A 45 -4.27 -17.60 -1.15
CA GLY A 45 -4.64 -18.06 0.18
C GLY A 45 -5.99 -17.51 0.63
N SER A 46 -6.18 -16.17 0.59
CA SER A 46 -7.41 -15.52 1.05
C SER A 46 -8.64 -15.88 0.20
N SER A 47 -8.49 -15.91 -1.12
CA SER A 47 -9.61 -16.20 -2.04
C SER A 47 -10.14 -17.63 -1.89
N PHE A 48 -9.24 -18.60 -1.76
CA PHE A 48 -9.62 -20.02 -1.73
C PHE A 48 -9.79 -20.61 -0.30
N THR A 49 -9.53 -19.86 0.75
CA THR A 49 -9.87 -20.27 2.14
C THR A 49 -11.07 -19.51 2.72
N ASN A 50 -11.67 -18.60 1.94
CA ASN A 50 -12.86 -17.89 2.40
C ASN A 50 -14.05 -18.86 2.57
N ALA A 51 -14.55 -18.98 3.80
CA ALA A 51 -15.61 -19.93 4.13
C ALA A 51 -16.89 -19.72 3.30
N THR A 52 -17.27 -18.43 3.07
CA THR A 52 -18.45 -18.10 2.25
C THR A 52 -18.24 -18.51 0.80
N THR A 53 -17.04 -18.29 0.25
CA THR A 53 -16.68 -18.71 -1.11
C THR A 53 -16.75 -20.25 -1.24
N ILE A 54 -16.15 -20.99 -0.32
CA ILE A 54 -16.15 -22.46 -0.31
C ILE A 54 -17.59 -23.00 -0.26
N ALA A 55 -18.43 -22.43 0.60
CA ALA A 55 -19.83 -22.82 0.73
C ALA A 55 -20.64 -22.50 -0.53
N THR A 56 -20.49 -21.29 -1.07
CA THR A 56 -21.26 -20.81 -2.25
C THR A 56 -20.99 -21.67 -3.49
N TYR A 57 -19.74 -22.11 -3.68
CA TYR A 57 -19.36 -22.93 -4.84
C TYR A 57 -19.36 -24.44 -4.58
N GLY A 58 -19.76 -24.90 -3.39
CA GLY A 58 -19.81 -26.32 -3.07
C GLY A 58 -18.45 -27.01 -3.05
N LEU A 59 -17.39 -26.29 -2.67
CA LEU A 59 -15.99 -26.75 -2.73
C LEU A 59 -15.52 -27.41 -1.42
N GLN A 60 -16.43 -27.74 -0.48
CA GLN A 60 -16.08 -28.27 0.84
C GLN A 60 -15.24 -29.55 0.76
N GLY A 61 -15.49 -30.42 -0.21
CA GLY A 61 -14.75 -31.70 -0.37
C GLY A 61 -13.27 -31.51 -0.78
N ILE A 62 -12.93 -30.36 -1.39
CA ILE A 62 -11.58 -30.09 -1.91
C ILE A 62 -10.87 -29.00 -1.10
N LEU A 63 -11.60 -27.93 -0.76
CA LEU A 63 -11.08 -26.72 -0.10
C LEU A 63 -11.62 -26.55 1.32
N GLY A 64 -12.47 -27.46 1.82
CA GLY A 64 -13.04 -27.39 3.16
C GLY A 64 -12.02 -27.68 4.26
N GLU A 65 -12.35 -27.25 5.48
CA GLU A 65 -11.54 -27.50 6.67
C GLU A 65 -11.19 -28.99 6.80
N GLY A 66 -9.94 -29.27 7.17
CA GLY A 66 -9.42 -30.64 7.32
C GLY A 66 -8.82 -31.23 6.06
N THR A 67 -8.96 -30.60 4.88
CA THR A 67 -8.26 -31.05 3.67
C THR A 67 -6.80 -30.54 3.64
N ILE A 68 -5.91 -31.30 3.01
CA ILE A 68 -4.48 -30.92 2.86
C ILE A 68 -4.36 -29.60 2.08
N LEU A 69 -5.18 -29.44 1.02
CA LEU A 69 -5.15 -28.26 0.17
C LEU A 69 -5.59 -26.99 0.95
N HIS A 70 -6.63 -27.10 1.80
CA HIS A 70 -7.05 -26.03 2.70
C HIS A 70 -5.93 -25.60 3.64
N SER A 71 -5.25 -26.58 4.26
CA SER A 71 -4.13 -26.32 5.17
C SER A 71 -2.97 -25.61 4.47
N LEU A 72 -2.63 -26.01 3.25
CA LEU A 72 -1.60 -25.34 2.43
C LEU A 72 -2.00 -23.91 2.09
N LEU A 73 -3.24 -23.69 1.68
CA LEU A 73 -3.75 -22.34 1.36
C LEU A 73 -3.79 -21.42 2.58
N ILE A 74 -4.11 -21.94 3.78
CA ILE A 74 -4.01 -21.19 5.04
C ILE A 74 -2.54 -20.79 5.31
N ILE A 75 -1.60 -21.71 5.11
CA ILE A 75 -0.16 -21.38 5.28
C ILE A 75 0.24 -20.27 4.29
N MET A 76 -0.16 -20.38 3.02
CA MET A 76 0.11 -19.34 2.00
C MET A 76 -0.47 -17.99 2.43
N ASN A 77 -1.73 -17.97 2.88
CA ASN A 77 -2.39 -16.76 3.38
C ASN A 77 -1.59 -16.14 4.53
N LYS A 78 -1.28 -16.92 5.56
CA LYS A 78 -0.55 -16.44 6.74
C LYS A 78 0.86 -15.94 6.41
N VAL A 79 1.58 -16.62 5.52
CA VAL A 79 2.91 -16.20 5.06
C VAL A 79 2.82 -14.88 4.28
N GLY A 80 1.86 -14.77 3.36
CA GLY A 80 1.62 -13.53 2.63
C GLY A 80 1.25 -12.37 3.56
N SER A 81 0.30 -12.59 4.49
CA SER A 81 -0.09 -11.60 5.50
C SER A 81 1.10 -11.16 6.36
N ALA A 82 1.90 -12.10 6.85
CA ALA A 82 3.05 -11.78 7.70
C ALA A 82 4.06 -10.85 7.02
N ILE A 83 4.24 -10.98 5.69
CA ILE A 83 5.11 -10.07 4.92
C ILE A 83 4.46 -8.67 4.84
N PHE A 84 3.16 -8.57 4.54
CA PHE A 84 2.47 -7.29 4.46
C PHE A 84 2.35 -6.59 5.81
N ASP A 85 2.04 -7.33 6.89
CA ASP A 85 1.92 -6.79 8.25
C ASP A 85 3.25 -6.21 8.74
N ASN A 86 4.39 -6.80 8.31
CA ASN A 86 5.73 -6.35 8.66
C ASN A 86 6.40 -5.51 7.57
N LEU A 87 5.66 -5.13 6.52
CA LEU A 87 6.18 -4.31 5.44
C LEU A 87 6.83 -3.00 5.92
N PRO A 88 6.28 -2.27 6.91
CA PRO A 88 6.92 -1.09 7.46
C PRO A 88 8.32 -1.34 8.03
N LEU A 89 8.52 -2.46 8.73
CA LEU A 89 9.83 -2.87 9.24
C LEU A 89 10.79 -3.21 8.10
N ILE A 90 10.32 -3.94 7.09
CA ILE A 90 11.09 -4.29 5.90
C ILE A 90 11.54 -3.02 5.16
N PHE A 91 10.66 -1.99 5.08
CA PHE A 91 11.02 -0.69 4.53
C PHE A 91 12.05 0.05 5.39
N ALA A 92 11.92 0.04 6.73
CA ALA A 92 12.89 0.68 7.61
C ALA A 92 14.31 0.13 7.38
N VAL A 93 14.45 -1.18 7.36
CA VAL A 93 15.72 -1.87 7.14
C VAL A 93 16.22 -1.65 5.71
N GLY A 94 15.36 -1.85 4.71
CA GLY A 94 15.73 -1.72 3.29
C GLY A 94 16.16 -0.30 2.91
N VAL A 95 15.47 0.72 3.42
CA VAL A 95 15.83 2.13 3.20
C VAL A 95 17.15 2.47 3.87
N ALA A 96 17.37 2.00 5.10
CA ALA A 96 18.65 2.20 5.79
C ALA A 96 19.83 1.59 5.01
N ILE A 97 19.67 0.36 4.51
CA ILE A 97 20.66 -0.32 3.65
C ILE A 97 20.90 0.48 2.36
N GLY A 98 19.83 0.91 1.69
CA GLY A 98 19.90 1.61 0.41
C GLY A 98 20.55 2.99 0.50
N MET A 99 20.38 3.66 1.63
CA MET A 99 20.88 5.03 1.87
C MET A 99 22.24 5.06 2.59
N ALA A 100 22.66 3.98 3.23
CA ALA A 100 23.97 3.87 3.87
C ALA A 100 25.09 3.81 2.83
N LYS A 101 26.16 4.60 3.06
CA LYS A 101 27.31 4.70 2.15
C LYS A 101 28.29 3.54 2.30
N LYS A 102 28.47 3.04 3.52
CA LYS A 102 29.37 1.93 3.91
C LYS A 102 28.75 1.13 5.04
N GLU A 103 29.29 -0.04 5.35
CA GLU A 103 28.88 -0.86 6.49
C GLU A 103 27.34 -0.96 6.61
N LYS A 104 26.71 -1.40 5.53
CA LYS A 104 25.25 -1.42 5.36
C LYS A 104 24.55 -2.34 6.37
N GLU A 105 25.25 -3.37 6.81
CA GLU A 105 24.82 -4.31 7.84
C GLU A 105 24.61 -3.62 9.20
N VAL A 106 25.46 -2.65 9.54
CA VAL A 106 25.30 -1.84 10.76
C VAL A 106 24.09 -0.92 10.67
N ALA A 107 23.90 -0.31 9.50
CA ALA A 107 22.72 0.52 9.25
C ALA A 107 21.42 -0.31 9.33
N ALA A 108 21.42 -1.53 8.77
CA ALA A 108 20.30 -2.47 8.85
C ALA A 108 19.93 -2.82 10.28
N LEU A 109 20.92 -3.25 11.09
CA LEU A 109 20.72 -3.58 12.50
C LEU A 109 20.23 -2.37 13.29
N SER A 110 20.84 -1.21 13.06
CA SER A 110 20.44 0.04 13.73
C SER A 110 19.01 0.45 13.39
N ALA A 111 18.56 0.24 12.13
CA ALA A 111 17.19 0.52 11.72
C ALA A 111 16.18 -0.44 12.37
N LEU A 112 16.53 -1.72 12.47
CA LEU A 112 15.71 -2.70 13.18
C LEU A 112 15.51 -2.29 14.65
N ILE A 113 16.59 -1.95 15.34
CA ILE A 113 16.54 -1.51 16.75
C ILE A 113 15.73 -0.21 16.87
N ALA A 114 16.02 0.79 16.03
CA ALA A 114 15.34 2.08 16.06
C ALA A 114 13.85 1.98 15.80
N TYR A 115 13.42 1.05 14.94
CA TYR A 115 12.03 0.79 14.66
C TYR A 115 11.27 0.31 15.90
N PHE A 116 11.81 -0.68 16.59
CA PHE A 116 11.24 -1.16 17.85
C PHE A 116 11.23 -0.08 18.93
N VAL A 117 12.34 0.66 19.09
CA VAL A 117 12.45 1.74 20.08
C VAL A 117 11.41 2.84 19.81
N MET A 118 11.22 3.25 18.57
CA MET A 118 10.20 4.24 18.23
C MET A 118 8.80 3.76 18.61
N HIS A 119 8.42 2.54 18.22
CA HIS A 119 7.10 2.02 18.48
C HIS A 119 6.83 1.74 19.96
N ILE A 120 7.82 1.26 20.72
CA ILE A 120 7.68 1.07 22.16
C ILE A 120 7.57 2.42 22.89
N SER A 121 8.30 3.45 22.44
CA SER A 121 8.17 4.79 23.00
C SER A 121 6.78 5.39 22.76
N ILE A 122 6.19 5.18 21.59
CA ILE A 122 4.81 5.56 21.29
C ILE A 122 3.83 4.77 22.19
N ASN A 123 4.01 3.44 22.29
CA ASN A 123 3.20 2.58 23.16
C ASN A 123 3.22 3.07 24.60
N SER A 124 4.41 3.32 25.17
CA SER A 124 4.55 3.84 26.53
C SER A 124 3.82 5.18 26.71
N MET A 125 3.86 6.07 25.73
CA MET A 125 3.10 7.33 25.79
C MET A 125 1.57 7.09 25.74
N LEU A 126 1.12 6.08 24.97
CA LEU A 126 -0.30 5.68 24.93
C LEU A 126 -0.76 5.08 26.25
N GLU A 127 0.08 4.28 26.91
CA GLU A 127 -0.20 3.74 28.25
C GLU A 127 -0.23 4.85 29.33
N ILE A 128 0.79 5.71 29.37
CA ILE A 128 0.86 6.84 30.31
C ILE A 128 -0.35 7.76 30.16
N SER A 129 -0.86 7.95 28.94
CA SER A 129 -2.05 8.77 28.66
C SER A 129 -3.38 8.04 28.88
N GLY A 130 -3.38 6.77 29.28
CA GLY A 130 -4.58 5.97 29.51
C GLY A 130 -5.34 5.57 28.25
N LYS A 131 -4.72 5.68 27.06
CA LYS A 131 -5.30 5.23 25.78
C LYS A 131 -5.18 3.73 25.60
N ILE A 132 -4.20 3.11 26.24
CA ILE A 132 -4.02 1.66 26.36
C ILE A 132 -3.94 1.35 27.86
N ALA A 133 -4.71 0.36 28.31
CA ALA A 133 -4.63 -0.15 29.67
C ALA A 133 -3.41 -1.07 29.85
N ALA A 134 -3.03 -1.34 31.09
CA ALA A 134 -1.88 -2.20 31.41
C ALA A 134 -2.02 -3.66 30.89
N ASP A 135 -3.25 -4.11 30.65
CA ASP A 135 -3.56 -5.41 30.05
C ASP A 135 -3.53 -5.38 28.51
N GLY A 136 -3.16 -4.25 27.89
CA GLY A 136 -3.13 -4.07 26.47
C GLY A 136 -4.49 -3.67 25.83
N THR A 137 -5.54 -3.54 26.60
CA THR A 137 -6.87 -3.16 26.11
C THR A 137 -6.89 -1.71 25.64
N ILE A 138 -7.36 -1.47 24.42
CA ILE A 138 -7.48 -0.13 23.85
C ILE A 138 -8.75 0.55 24.42
N SER A 139 -8.62 1.77 24.88
CA SER A 139 -9.75 2.56 25.42
C SER A 139 -10.82 2.80 24.36
N LYS A 140 -12.10 2.68 24.73
CA LYS A 140 -13.26 2.92 23.86
C LYS A 140 -13.32 4.34 23.26
N ASN A 141 -12.60 5.30 23.83
CA ASN A 141 -12.52 6.68 23.35
C ASN A 141 -11.51 6.86 22.20
N VAL A 142 -10.74 5.82 21.87
CA VAL A 142 -9.79 5.84 20.75
C VAL A 142 -10.51 5.42 19.48
N LEU A 143 -10.41 6.24 18.44
CA LEU A 143 -11.02 5.96 17.16
C LEU A 143 -10.44 4.67 16.58
N GLU A 144 -11.32 3.78 16.11
CA GLU A 144 -10.93 2.49 15.53
C GLU A 144 -9.96 2.69 14.35
N GLY A 145 -8.92 1.86 14.26
CA GLY A 145 -7.84 2.00 13.26
C GLY A 145 -6.73 2.99 13.62
N THR A 146 -6.85 3.76 14.71
CA THR A 146 -5.79 4.67 15.18
C THR A 146 -4.61 3.93 15.78
N ILE A 147 -4.91 2.89 16.58
CA ILE A 147 -3.93 2.01 17.23
C ILE A 147 -4.01 0.64 16.54
N ALA A 148 -2.85 0.07 16.25
CA ALA A 148 -2.71 -1.26 15.70
C ALA A 148 -1.52 -2.01 16.32
N SER A 149 -1.54 -3.32 16.26
CA SER A 149 -0.40 -4.14 16.65
C SER A 149 0.65 -4.15 15.54
N VAL A 150 1.81 -3.58 15.82
CA VAL A 150 2.97 -3.53 14.93
C VAL A 150 4.09 -4.35 15.55
N CYS A 151 4.46 -5.46 14.93
CA CYS A 151 5.43 -6.42 15.49
C CYS A 151 5.10 -6.84 16.93
N GLY A 152 3.83 -6.99 17.27
CA GLY A 152 3.36 -7.35 18.62
C GLY A 152 3.26 -6.19 19.61
N ILE A 153 3.55 -4.94 19.21
CA ILE A 153 3.44 -3.74 20.04
C ILE A 153 2.19 -2.97 19.64
N ASN A 154 1.29 -2.70 20.58
CA ASN A 154 0.15 -1.82 20.36
C ASN A 154 0.62 -0.36 20.29
N THR A 155 0.55 0.24 19.11
CA THR A 155 1.15 1.55 18.81
C THR A 155 0.27 2.30 17.80
N LEU A 156 0.60 3.56 17.52
CA LEU A 156 -0.07 4.32 16.47
C LEU A 156 0.19 3.67 15.09
N GLN A 157 -0.88 3.51 14.30
CA GLN A 157 -0.78 2.96 12.95
C GLN A 157 -0.13 3.98 12.01
N MET A 158 1.16 3.83 11.79
CA MET A 158 1.96 4.70 10.93
C MET A 158 2.25 4.08 9.55
N GLY A 159 1.98 2.81 9.37
CA GLY A 159 2.25 2.07 8.14
C GLY A 159 3.70 2.21 7.66
N VAL A 160 3.90 2.09 6.36
CA VAL A 160 5.22 2.21 5.71
C VAL A 160 5.89 3.58 5.96
N PHE A 161 5.09 4.63 6.23
CA PHE A 161 5.63 5.95 6.55
C PHE A 161 6.52 5.92 7.79
N GLY A 162 6.09 5.23 8.86
CA GLY A 162 6.93 4.99 10.05
C GLY A 162 8.26 4.30 9.70
N GLY A 163 8.21 3.27 8.84
CA GLY A 163 9.39 2.59 8.33
C GLY A 163 10.33 3.52 7.55
N ILE A 164 9.79 4.39 6.70
CA ILE A 164 10.58 5.37 5.93
C ILE A 164 11.26 6.38 6.86
N ILE A 165 10.55 6.91 7.86
CA ILE A 165 11.13 7.83 8.87
C ILE A 165 12.31 7.18 9.56
N VAL A 166 12.16 5.91 9.99
CA VAL A 166 13.24 5.17 10.63
C VAL A 166 14.41 4.94 9.67
N GLY A 167 14.13 4.42 8.48
CA GLY A 167 15.18 4.09 7.51
C GLY A 167 16.04 5.30 7.09
N LEU A 168 15.39 6.43 6.77
CA LEU A 168 16.08 7.65 6.37
C LEU A 168 16.87 8.27 7.52
N GLY A 169 16.28 8.35 8.71
CA GLY A 169 16.92 8.95 9.87
C GLY A 169 18.09 8.12 10.38
N VAL A 170 17.96 6.79 10.43
CA VAL A 170 19.07 5.89 10.78
C VAL A 170 20.20 5.97 9.75
N ALA A 171 19.88 6.00 8.46
CA ALA A 171 20.89 6.19 7.41
C ALA A 171 21.64 7.52 7.57
N ALA A 172 20.95 8.59 7.94
CA ALA A 172 21.56 9.90 8.21
C ALA A 172 22.51 9.83 9.42
N LEU A 173 22.05 9.23 10.53
CA LEU A 173 22.88 9.01 11.72
C LEU A 173 24.10 8.12 11.39
N HIS A 174 23.88 7.02 10.67
CA HIS A 174 24.92 6.10 10.25
C HIS A 174 25.99 6.80 9.42
N ASN A 175 25.58 7.53 8.35
CA ASN A 175 26.51 8.23 7.47
C ASN A 175 27.32 9.32 8.19
N ARG A 176 26.80 9.87 9.30
CA ARG A 176 27.49 10.87 10.12
C ARG A 176 28.42 10.25 11.16
N PHE A 177 28.00 9.17 11.84
CA PHE A 177 28.65 8.69 13.06
C PHE A 177 29.43 7.38 12.92
N HIS A 178 29.35 6.64 11.80
CA HIS A 178 30.01 5.35 11.62
C HIS A 178 31.55 5.40 11.77
N LYS A 179 32.16 6.58 11.72
CA LYS A 179 33.62 6.79 11.90
C LYS A 179 33.95 7.62 13.13
N ILE A 180 33.02 7.76 14.08
CA ILE A 180 33.26 8.58 15.27
C ILE A 180 34.38 7.99 16.11
N VAL A 181 35.30 8.86 16.53
CA VAL A 181 36.36 8.50 17.51
C VAL A 181 35.93 9.04 18.87
N LEU A 182 35.82 8.13 19.85
CA LEU A 182 35.46 8.48 21.21
C LEU A 182 36.72 8.52 22.10
N PRO A 183 36.67 9.20 23.26
CA PRO A 183 37.73 9.19 24.23
C PRO A 183 38.14 7.76 24.63
N ASN A 184 39.40 7.58 25.04
CA ASN A 184 39.97 6.25 25.32
C ASN A 184 39.12 5.37 26.24
N ALA A 185 38.49 5.95 27.27
CA ALA A 185 37.59 5.24 28.19
C ALA A 185 36.34 4.67 27.52
N LEU A 186 35.92 5.24 26.40
CA LEU A 186 34.70 4.87 25.62
C LEU A 186 35.08 4.32 24.24
N SER A 187 36.34 4.09 23.93
CA SER A 187 36.85 3.70 22.61
C SER A 187 36.20 2.42 22.07
N PHE A 188 35.81 1.49 22.95
CA PHE A 188 35.07 0.28 22.59
C PHE A 188 33.75 0.58 21.86
N PHE A 189 33.07 1.66 22.20
CA PHE A 189 31.78 2.09 21.60
C PHE A 189 31.98 2.99 20.39
N GLY A 190 33.19 3.28 19.95
CA GLY A 190 33.51 4.13 18.81
C GLY A 190 33.26 3.46 17.47
N GLY A 191 33.35 4.25 16.40
CA GLY A 191 33.12 3.79 15.03
C GLY A 191 31.69 3.35 14.78
N SER A 192 31.54 2.27 14.00
CA SER A 192 30.24 1.72 13.63
C SER A 192 29.41 1.21 14.82
N ARG A 193 30.04 0.81 15.92
CA ARG A 193 29.34 0.38 17.15
C ARG A 193 28.53 1.51 17.82
N PHE A 194 28.90 2.77 17.56
CA PHE A 194 28.18 3.92 18.09
C PHE A 194 26.83 4.13 17.41
N VAL A 195 26.66 3.68 16.17
CA VAL A 195 25.44 3.92 15.38
C VAL A 195 24.18 3.33 16.01
N PRO A 196 24.15 2.05 16.43
CA PRO A 196 22.98 1.51 17.15
C PRO A 196 22.66 2.29 18.44
N ILE A 197 23.69 2.75 19.17
CA ILE A 197 23.54 3.49 20.44
C ILE A 197 22.84 4.84 20.18
N ILE A 198 23.41 5.64 19.27
CA ILE A 198 22.83 6.96 18.97
C ILE A 198 21.45 6.83 18.31
N SER A 199 21.23 5.80 17.52
CA SER A 199 19.92 5.51 16.93
C SER A 199 18.88 5.19 18.00
N THR A 200 19.22 4.37 18.99
CA THR A 200 18.33 4.06 20.12
C THR A 200 17.92 5.32 20.85
N ILE A 201 18.88 6.17 21.24
CA ILE A 201 18.60 7.42 21.97
C ILE A 201 17.74 8.36 21.12
N THR A 202 18.10 8.56 19.85
CA THR A 202 17.37 9.44 18.94
C THR A 202 15.94 8.96 18.73
N TYR A 203 15.72 7.67 18.49
CA TYR A 203 14.41 7.13 18.18
C TYR A 203 13.48 6.97 19.39
N MET A 204 14.02 6.95 20.60
CA MET A 204 13.24 7.15 21.82
C MET A 204 12.54 8.54 21.79
N PHE A 205 13.28 9.61 21.51
CA PHE A 205 12.70 10.95 21.41
C PHE A 205 11.82 11.14 20.17
N VAL A 206 12.18 10.54 19.03
CA VAL A 206 11.34 10.53 17.83
C VAL A 206 10.01 9.85 18.12
N GLY A 207 9.98 8.73 18.84
CA GLY A 207 8.74 8.06 19.24
C GLY A 207 7.84 8.95 20.12
N ILE A 208 8.42 9.63 21.11
CA ILE A 208 7.70 10.60 21.93
C ILE A 208 7.11 11.72 21.06
N ALA A 209 7.89 12.29 20.14
CA ALA A 209 7.43 13.33 19.23
C ALA A 209 6.29 12.85 18.31
N MET A 210 6.41 11.62 17.77
CA MET A 210 5.39 11.04 16.90
C MET A 210 4.07 10.77 17.61
N TYR A 211 4.07 10.51 18.92
CA TYR A 211 2.84 10.44 19.70
C TYR A 211 1.98 11.71 19.60
N PHE A 212 2.60 12.88 19.49
CA PHE A 212 1.89 14.17 19.34
C PHE A 212 1.60 14.52 17.89
N VAL A 213 2.54 14.25 17.00
CA VAL A 213 2.46 14.67 15.59
C VAL A 213 1.53 13.75 14.78
N TRP A 214 1.64 12.44 14.97
CA TRP A 214 0.93 11.47 14.13
C TRP A 214 -0.60 11.54 14.22
N PRO A 215 -1.24 11.76 15.36
CA PRO A 215 -2.70 11.90 15.46
C PRO A 215 -3.26 13.05 14.60
N VAL A 216 -2.49 14.11 14.37
CA VAL A 216 -2.90 15.23 13.49
C VAL A 216 -3.02 14.73 12.04
N VAL A 217 -2.06 13.92 11.61
CA VAL A 217 -2.07 13.30 10.26
C VAL A 217 -3.26 12.34 10.13
N GLN A 218 -3.48 11.49 11.13
CA GLN A 218 -4.62 10.56 11.14
C GLN A 218 -5.96 11.28 11.08
N ASN A 219 -6.16 12.32 11.90
CA ASN A 219 -7.39 13.10 11.91
C ASN A 219 -7.66 13.76 10.54
N GLY A 220 -6.63 14.23 9.86
CA GLY A 220 -6.76 14.72 8.48
C GLY A 220 -7.27 13.63 7.52
N ILE A 221 -6.80 12.41 7.64
CA ILE A 221 -7.25 11.27 6.83
C ILE A 221 -8.72 10.94 7.12
N TYR A 222 -9.14 10.93 8.39
CA TYR A 222 -10.54 10.68 8.75
C TYR A 222 -11.49 11.81 8.31
N ALA A 223 -11.06 13.07 8.37
CA ALA A 223 -11.86 14.19 7.88
C ALA A 223 -12.18 14.08 6.36
N LEU A 224 -11.25 13.52 5.58
CA LEU A 224 -11.50 13.20 4.17
C LEU A 224 -12.61 12.14 3.99
N GLY A 225 -12.79 11.24 4.96
CA GLY A 225 -13.86 10.23 4.95
C GLY A 225 -15.26 10.86 4.88
N GLY A 226 -15.52 11.94 5.64
CA GLY A 226 -16.79 12.65 5.63
C GLY A 226 -17.15 13.27 4.27
N LEU A 227 -16.16 13.74 3.52
CA LEU A 227 -16.34 14.23 2.15
C LEU A 227 -16.77 13.13 1.17
N VAL A 228 -16.24 11.92 1.37
CA VAL A 228 -16.53 10.77 0.48
C VAL A 228 -17.98 10.32 0.61
N THR A 229 -18.52 10.27 1.83
CA THR A 229 -19.87 9.71 2.06
C THR A 229 -20.99 10.65 1.66
N GLY A 230 -20.75 11.97 1.70
CA GLY A 230 -21.78 13.00 1.48
C GLY A 230 -22.05 13.40 0.02
N THR A 231 -21.21 12.97 -0.95
CA THR A 231 -21.22 13.54 -2.32
C THR A 231 -21.48 12.53 -3.45
N GLY A 232 -22.08 11.37 -3.16
CA GLY A 232 -22.54 10.39 -4.18
C GLY A 232 -21.41 9.90 -5.09
N TYR A 233 -21.61 9.97 -6.43
CA TYR A 233 -20.60 9.54 -7.42
C TYR A 233 -19.30 10.34 -7.34
N PHE A 234 -19.37 11.63 -7.04
CA PHE A 234 -18.20 12.47 -6.84
C PHE A 234 -17.41 12.06 -5.59
N GLY A 235 -18.12 11.65 -4.53
CA GLY A 235 -17.50 11.07 -3.34
C GLY A 235 -16.71 9.80 -3.65
N THR A 236 -17.22 8.97 -4.55
CA THR A 236 -16.51 7.77 -5.01
C THR A 236 -15.24 8.12 -5.80
N LEU A 237 -15.27 9.19 -6.62
CA LEU A 237 -14.08 9.74 -7.27
C LEU A 237 -13.04 10.18 -6.25
N ILE A 238 -13.46 10.98 -5.25
CA ILE A 238 -12.58 11.47 -4.17
C ILE A 238 -11.98 10.29 -3.40
N PHE A 239 -12.81 9.30 -3.05
CA PHE A 239 -12.34 8.08 -2.37
C PHE A 239 -11.20 7.41 -3.14
N GLY A 240 -11.40 7.16 -4.44
CA GLY A 240 -10.38 6.53 -5.28
C GLY A 240 -9.10 7.35 -5.39
N ILE A 241 -9.22 8.68 -5.58
CA ILE A 241 -8.07 9.61 -5.62
C ILE A 241 -7.30 9.55 -4.30
N VAL A 242 -7.97 9.71 -3.16
CA VAL A 242 -7.31 9.73 -1.84
C VAL A 242 -6.67 8.37 -1.54
N LYS A 243 -7.40 7.26 -1.77
CA LYS A 243 -6.87 5.90 -1.57
C LYS A 243 -5.57 5.71 -2.35
N ARG A 244 -5.52 6.11 -3.61
CA ARG A 244 -4.33 5.95 -4.46
C ARG A 244 -3.22 6.94 -4.10
N ALA A 245 -3.53 8.19 -3.79
CA ALA A 245 -2.56 9.18 -3.36
C ALA A 245 -1.85 8.80 -2.03
N LEU A 246 -2.48 7.98 -1.20
CA LEU A 246 -1.93 7.51 0.07
C LEU A 246 -1.02 6.26 -0.05
N ILE A 247 -0.97 5.60 -1.21
CA ILE A 247 -0.12 4.41 -1.42
C ILE A 247 1.37 4.67 -1.13
N PRO A 248 1.99 5.78 -1.59
CA PRO A 248 3.41 6.04 -1.33
C PRO A 248 3.77 6.07 0.15
N PHE A 249 2.80 6.41 0.98
CA PHE A 249 2.96 6.54 2.43
C PHE A 249 2.55 5.27 3.19
N GLY A 250 1.97 4.26 2.49
CA GLY A 250 1.41 3.06 3.12
C GLY A 250 0.16 3.33 3.97
N LEU A 251 -0.45 4.51 3.82
CA LEU A 251 -1.59 4.95 4.64
C LEU A 251 -2.95 4.61 4.01
N HIS A 252 -2.97 4.08 2.79
CA HIS A 252 -4.21 3.72 2.11
C HIS A 252 -5.04 2.69 2.90
N HIS A 253 -4.40 1.77 3.62
CA HIS A 253 -5.10 0.82 4.51
C HIS A 253 -5.86 1.52 5.63
N VAL A 254 -5.22 2.49 6.30
CA VAL A 254 -5.88 3.29 7.36
C VAL A 254 -7.09 4.04 6.81
N PHE A 255 -6.98 4.52 5.57
CA PHE A 255 -8.06 5.28 4.94
C PHE A 255 -9.24 4.41 4.50
N TYR A 256 -9.01 3.25 3.82
CA TYR A 256 -10.13 2.50 3.25
C TYR A 256 -10.81 1.53 4.24
N LEU A 257 -10.10 1.03 5.26
CA LEU A 257 -10.66 0.05 6.20
C LEU A 257 -11.96 0.50 6.88
N PRO A 258 -12.11 1.75 7.35
CA PRO A 258 -13.39 2.23 7.88
C PRO A 258 -14.55 2.08 6.90
N PHE A 259 -14.35 2.31 5.60
CA PHE A 259 -15.39 2.14 4.58
C PHE A 259 -15.72 0.67 4.32
N TRP A 260 -14.75 -0.22 4.46
CA TRP A 260 -14.98 -1.64 4.24
C TRP A 260 -15.64 -2.34 5.43
N GLN A 261 -15.30 -1.94 6.66
CA GLN A 261 -15.59 -2.72 7.86
C GLN A 261 -16.57 -2.03 8.83
N THR A 262 -16.79 -0.71 8.72
CA THR A 262 -17.60 0.03 9.68
C THR A 262 -18.79 0.74 9.02
N ALA A 263 -19.66 1.37 9.84
CA ALA A 263 -20.80 2.15 9.38
C ALA A 263 -20.43 3.34 8.46
N VAL A 264 -19.16 3.75 8.42
CA VAL A 264 -18.66 4.78 7.48
C VAL A 264 -18.86 4.34 6.03
N GLY A 265 -18.74 3.06 5.73
CA GLY A 265 -19.00 2.49 4.39
C GLY A 265 -20.46 2.19 4.08
N GLY A 266 -21.35 2.53 4.99
CA GLY A 266 -22.78 2.28 4.88
C GLY A 266 -23.28 1.15 5.77
N THR A 267 -24.60 1.10 5.93
CA THR A 267 -25.31 0.06 6.66
C THR A 267 -26.42 -0.49 5.78
N MET A 268 -26.65 -1.79 5.82
CA MET A 268 -27.71 -2.47 5.07
C MET A 268 -28.28 -3.65 5.84
N GLU A 269 -29.58 -3.84 5.79
CA GLU A 269 -30.21 -5.05 6.30
C GLU A 269 -30.08 -6.18 5.26
N VAL A 270 -29.49 -7.30 5.66
CA VAL A 270 -29.34 -8.49 4.83
C VAL A 270 -29.72 -9.72 5.67
N GLY A 271 -30.67 -10.51 5.18
CA GLY A 271 -31.15 -11.69 5.90
C GLY A 271 -31.69 -11.39 7.30
N GLY A 272 -32.33 -10.22 7.51
CA GLY A 272 -32.85 -9.78 8.80
C GLY A 272 -31.79 -9.30 9.81
N LYS A 273 -30.54 -9.09 9.38
CA LYS A 273 -29.45 -8.57 10.20
C LYS A 273 -28.94 -7.25 9.64
N LEU A 274 -28.70 -6.27 10.50
CA LEU A 274 -28.05 -5.00 10.13
C LEU A 274 -26.55 -5.23 9.99
N ILE A 275 -26.06 -5.08 8.78
CA ILE A 275 -24.65 -5.26 8.43
C ILE A 275 -24.02 -3.89 8.17
N GLN A 276 -22.81 -3.67 8.64
CA GLN A 276 -22.05 -2.44 8.49
C GLN A 276 -20.77 -2.64 7.69
N GLY A 277 -20.47 -1.69 6.81
CA GLY A 277 -19.27 -1.69 5.98
C GLY A 277 -19.45 -2.35 4.63
N GLY A 278 -18.91 -1.71 3.58
CA GLY A 278 -19.15 -2.12 2.19
C GLY A 278 -18.74 -3.57 1.90
N GLN A 279 -17.60 -4.03 2.41
CA GLN A 279 -17.12 -5.39 2.22
C GLN A 279 -17.97 -6.41 3.00
N ASN A 280 -18.33 -6.10 4.24
CA ASN A 280 -19.17 -6.96 5.05
C ASN A 280 -20.57 -7.11 4.45
N ILE A 281 -21.15 -6.01 3.93
CA ILE A 281 -22.44 -6.03 3.22
C ILE A 281 -22.35 -6.93 2.00
N PHE A 282 -21.29 -6.81 1.19
CA PHE A 282 -21.10 -7.68 0.03
C PHE A 282 -21.05 -9.16 0.41
N PHE A 283 -20.27 -9.54 1.43
CA PHE A 283 -20.17 -10.94 1.86
C PHE A 283 -21.46 -11.45 2.49
N ALA A 284 -22.21 -10.62 3.21
CA ALA A 284 -23.53 -10.99 3.71
C ALA A 284 -24.51 -11.25 2.55
N GLN A 285 -24.53 -10.38 1.54
CA GLN A 285 -25.33 -10.57 0.32
C GLN A 285 -24.88 -11.80 -0.48
N LEU A 286 -23.57 -12.11 -0.52
CA LEU A 286 -23.05 -13.31 -1.15
C LEU A 286 -23.53 -14.59 -0.44
N ALA A 287 -23.52 -14.58 0.90
CA ALA A 287 -24.03 -15.69 1.70
C ALA A 287 -25.55 -15.94 1.50
N ASP A 288 -26.30 -14.86 1.29
CA ASP A 288 -27.76 -14.90 0.99
C ASP A 288 -28.06 -14.73 -0.51
N SER A 289 -27.14 -15.18 -1.35
CA SER A 289 -27.18 -14.94 -2.81
C SER A 289 -28.45 -15.45 -3.49
N ALA A 290 -29.13 -16.46 -2.92
CA ALA A 290 -30.39 -16.97 -3.46
C ALA A 290 -31.51 -15.92 -3.42
N ASN A 291 -31.52 -15.05 -2.42
CA ASN A 291 -32.54 -14.02 -2.21
C ASN A 291 -32.15 -12.66 -2.78
N ILE A 292 -30.93 -12.49 -3.31
CA ILE A 292 -30.39 -11.24 -3.83
C ILE A 292 -30.42 -11.24 -5.36
N THR A 293 -31.13 -10.30 -5.95
CA THR A 293 -31.21 -10.14 -7.41
C THR A 293 -30.01 -9.40 -7.99
N HIS A 294 -29.51 -8.38 -7.31
CA HIS A 294 -28.31 -7.61 -7.65
C HIS A 294 -27.60 -7.18 -6.37
N PHE A 295 -26.29 -7.37 -6.30
CA PHE A 295 -25.50 -6.88 -5.18
C PHE A 295 -25.47 -5.35 -5.13
N SER A 296 -25.28 -4.80 -3.94
CA SER A 296 -25.30 -3.36 -3.74
C SER A 296 -24.07 -2.68 -4.34
N ALA A 297 -24.29 -1.88 -5.40
CA ALA A 297 -23.22 -1.04 -5.95
C ALA A 297 -22.80 0.08 -4.99
N ASP A 298 -23.70 0.56 -4.14
CA ASP A 298 -23.36 1.53 -3.09
C ASP A 298 -22.42 0.95 -2.03
N ALA A 299 -22.57 -0.32 -1.67
CA ALA A 299 -21.65 -1.01 -0.78
C ALA A 299 -20.31 -1.31 -1.46
N THR A 300 -20.33 -1.71 -2.74
CA THR A 300 -19.12 -2.12 -3.47
C THR A 300 -18.38 -0.96 -4.15
N ARG A 301 -18.93 0.26 -4.15
CA ARG A 301 -18.31 1.46 -4.77
C ARG A 301 -16.91 1.77 -4.28
N TYR A 302 -16.57 1.31 -3.08
CA TYR A 302 -15.25 1.51 -2.46
C TYR A 302 -14.17 0.55 -2.98
N PHE A 303 -14.54 -0.38 -3.89
CA PHE A 303 -13.59 -1.36 -4.44
C PHE A 303 -13.88 -1.85 -5.86
N SER A 304 -15.13 -1.83 -6.37
CA SER A 304 -15.45 -2.35 -7.71
C SER A 304 -14.66 -1.66 -8.84
N GLY A 305 -14.25 -0.41 -8.67
CA GLY A 305 -13.43 0.29 -9.67
C GLY A 305 -12.00 -0.24 -9.81
N GLU A 306 -11.51 -0.99 -8.83
CA GLU A 306 -10.16 -1.56 -8.84
C GLU A 306 -9.96 -2.51 -10.02
N PHE A 307 -10.96 -3.31 -10.34
CA PHE A 307 -10.90 -4.27 -11.45
C PHE A 307 -10.63 -3.61 -12.81
N ILE A 308 -11.10 -2.38 -13.01
CA ILE A 308 -10.94 -1.65 -14.27
C ILE A 308 -9.46 -1.26 -14.48
N PHE A 309 -8.84 -0.62 -13.50
CA PHE A 309 -7.48 -0.10 -13.70
C PHE A 309 -6.39 -1.10 -13.30
N MET A 310 -6.66 -2.04 -12.39
CA MET A 310 -5.66 -3.05 -11.99
C MET A 310 -5.51 -4.14 -13.05
N ILE A 311 -6.62 -4.59 -13.64
CA ILE A 311 -6.58 -5.66 -14.64
C ILE A 311 -6.24 -5.11 -16.03
N PHE A 312 -6.66 -3.89 -16.36
CA PHE A 312 -6.51 -3.32 -17.70
C PHE A 312 -5.61 -2.08 -17.74
N GLY A 313 -5.87 -1.08 -16.91
CA GLY A 313 -5.18 0.22 -16.98
C GLY A 313 -3.67 0.11 -16.72
N LEU A 314 -3.28 -0.44 -15.59
CA LEU A 314 -1.87 -0.59 -15.21
C LEU A 314 -1.06 -1.49 -16.15
N PRO A 315 -1.57 -2.61 -16.69
CA PRO A 315 -0.91 -3.31 -17.79
C PRO A 315 -0.69 -2.45 -19.03
N GLY A 316 -1.63 -1.55 -19.36
CA GLY A 316 -1.45 -0.54 -20.41
C GLY A 316 -0.29 0.42 -20.13
N ALA A 317 -0.16 0.88 -18.87
CA ALA A 317 0.98 1.67 -18.42
C ALA A 317 2.30 0.88 -18.51
N ALA A 318 2.32 -0.38 -18.09
CA ALA A 318 3.49 -1.26 -18.19
C ALA A 318 3.94 -1.44 -19.65
N LEU A 319 2.99 -1.64 -20.57
CA LEU A 319 3.28 -1.73 -22.00
C LEU A 319 3.85 -0.41 -22.55
N ALA A 320 3.33 0.74 -22.12
CA ALA A 320 3.85 2.06 -22.49
C ALA A 320 5.30 2.24 -22.03
N MET A 321 5.60 1.89 -20.78
CA MET A 321 6.96 1.94 -20.23
C MET A 321 7.90 1.00 -20.98
N TYR A 322 7.46 -0.23 -21.29
CA TYR A 322 8.24 -1.18 -22.07
C TYR A 322 8.56 -0.67 -23.50
N ARG A 323 7.54 -0.12 -24.19
CA ARG A 323 7.68 0.38 -25.57
C ARG A 323 8.61 1.59 -25.66
N THR A 324 8.64 2.42 -24.63
CA THR A 324 9.47 3.63 -24.54
C THR A 324 10.86 3.37 -23.96
N ALA A 325 11.15 2.12 -23.52
CA ALA A 325 12.45 1.73 -22.99
C ALA A 325 13.54 1.76 -24.06
N LYS A 326 14.78 2.13 -23.66
CA LYS A 326 15.96 2.05 -24.53
C LYS A 326 16.23 0.61 -24.98
N PRO A 327 16.70 0.40 -26.25
CA PRO A 327 16.91 -0.94 -26.78
C PRO A 327 17.78 -1.83 -25.89
N GLU A 328 18.85 -1.29 -25.29
CA GLU A 328 19.82 -2.02 -24.46
C GLU A 328 19.21 -2.51 -23.15
N LYS A 329 18.20 -1.81 -22.64
CA LYS A 329 17.52 -2.13 -21.37
C LYS A 329 16.21 -2.87 -21.55
N LYS A 330 15.71 -2.95 -22.77
CA LYS A 330 14.36 -3.44 -23.10
C LYS A 330 14.11 -4.87 -22.61
N LYS A 331 15.11 -5.76 -22.70
CA LYS A 331 14.98 -7.15 -22.26
C LYS A 331 14.83 -7.26 -20.74
N ALA A 332 15.67 -6.54 -19.99
CA ALA A 332 15.60 -6.54 -18.51
C ALA A 332 14.34 -5.84 -18.00
N ALA A 333 14.01 -4.67 -18.54
CA ALA A 333 12.80 -3.93 -18.20
C ALA A 333 11.54 -4.74 -18.54
N GLY A 334 11.54 -5.44 -19.68
CA GLY A 334 10.40 -6.24 -20.12
C GLY A 334 10.05 -7.37 -19.15
N GLY A 335 11.04 -8.12 -18.67
CA GLY A 335 10.81 -9.19 -17.69
C GLY A 335 10.21 -8.66 -16.37
N LEU A 336 10.76 -7.57 -15.85
CA LEU A 336 10.29 -6.96 -14.60
C LEU A 336 8.90 -6.36 -14.75
N LEU A 337 8.65 -5.59 -15.81
CA LEU A 337 7.34 -4.98 -16.08
C LEU A 337 6.25 -6.02 -16.35
N LEU A 338 6.58 -7.10 -17.06
CA LEU A 338 5.67 -8.21 -17.30
C LEU A 338 5.29 -8.90 -15.99
N SER A 339 6.28 -9.22 -15.15
CA SER A 339 6.04 -9.83 -13.84
C SER A 339 5.16 -8.94 -12.96
N ALA A 340 5.47 -7.65 -12.89
CA ALA A 340 4.68 -6.68 -12.11
C ALA A 340 3.25 -6.51 -12.66
N ALA A 341 3.09 -6.47 -14.00
CA ALA A 341 1.78 -6.40 -14.64
C ALA A 341 0.95 -7.66 -14.40
N LEU A 342 1.54 -8.86 -14.51
CA LEU A 342 0.84 -10.13 -14.22
C LEU A 342 0.42 -10.21 -12.75
N THR A 343 1.28 -9.80 -11.81
CA THR A 343 0.93 -9.73 -10.39
C THR A 343 -0.25 -8.79 -10.16
N CYS A 344 -0.20 -7.59 -10.75
CA CYS A 344 -1.29 -6.63 -10.68
C CYS A 344 -2.61 -7.20 -11.27
N MET A 345 -2.55 -7.80 -12.45
CA MET A 345 -3.73 -8.38 -13.11
C MET A 345 -4.33 -9.54 -12.32
N LEU A 346 -3.50 -10.45 -11.79
CA LEU A 346 -3.99 -11.67 -11.13
C LEU A 346 -4.46 -11.39 -9.71
N THR A 347 -3.69 -10.65 -8.92
CA THR A 347 -3.93 -10.47 -7.49
C THR A 347 -4.37 -9.07 -7.10
N GLY A 348 -4.30 -8.08 -8.01
CA GLY A 348 -4.59 -6.67 -7.71
C GLY A 348 -3.48 -5.95 -6.95
N ILE A 349 -2.30 -6.55 -6.74
CA ILE A 349 -1.18 -5.90 -6.06
C ILE A 349 -0.45 -4.98 -7.04
N THR A 350 -0.59 -3.68 -6.82
CA THR A 350 -0.15 -2.64 -7.76
C THR A 350 1.21 -2.06 -7.44
N GLU A 351 1.68 -2.22 -6.20
CA GLU A 351 2.90 -1.62 -5.67
C GLU A 351 4.15 -1.90 -6.51
N PRO A 352 4.41 -3.13 -6.99
CA PRO A 352 5.59 -3.39 -7.80
C PRO A 352 5.64 -2.56 -9.09
N LEU A 353 4.48 -2.29 -9.66
CA LEU A 353 4.36 -1.50 -10.88
C LEU A 353 4.33 0.00 -10.56
N GLU A 354 3.50 0.44 -9.62
CA GLU A 354 3.37 1.85 -9.25
C GLU A 354 4.68 2.43 -8.72
N PHE A 355 5.39 1.70 -7.86
CA PHE A 355 6.68 2.16 -7.34
C PHE A 355 7.78 2.25 -8.40
N SER A 356 7.63 1.57 -9.53
CA SER A 356 8.57 1.68 -10.64
C SER A 356 8.61 3.09 -11.26
N PHE A 357 7.53 3.85 -11.15
CA PHE A 357 7.45 5.21 -11.70
C PHE A 357 7.15 6.30 -10.66
N LEU A 358 6.58 5.95 -9.50
CA LEU A 358 6.14 6.88 -8.46
C LEU A 358 7.20 7.93 -8.09
N PHE A 359 8.40 7.48 -7.74
CA PHE A 359 9.46 8.35 -7.22
C PHE A 359 10.31 9.01 -8.30
N VAL A 360 10.32 8.42 -9.49
CA VAL A 360 11.17 8.87 -10.61
C VAL A 360 10.40 9.77 -11.55
N ALA A 361 9.12 9.57 -11.67
CA ALA A 361 8.22 10.33 -12.54
C ALA A 361 6.89 10.63 -11.82
N PRO A 362 6.89 11.51 -10.81
CA PRO A 362 5.67 11.82 -10.01
C PRO A 362 4.47 12.25 -10.85
N VAL A 363 4.70 12.83 -12.03
CA VAL A 363 3.62 13.20 -12.95
C VAL A 363 2.84 11.98 -13.45
N LEU A 364 3.51 10.85 -13.70
CA LEU A 364 2.84 9.61 -14.09
C LEU A 364 2.01 9.04 -12.93
N PHE A 365 2.51 9.19 -11.71
CA PHE A 365 1.76 8.80 -10.53
C PHE A 365 0.53 9.70 -10.31
N ALA A 366 0.64 11.02 -10.50
CA ALA A 366 -0.51 11.92 -10.42
C ALA A 366 -1.59 11.53 -11.44
N VAL A 367 -1.20 11.18 -12.67
CA VAL A 367 -2.12 10.67 -13.70
C VAL A 367 -2.75 9.35 -13.25
N GLN A 368 -1.97 8.41 -12.72
CA GLN A 368 -2.48 7.15 -12.16
C GLN A 368 -3.54 7.40 -11.09
N VAL A 369 -3.29 8.30 -10.14
CA VAL A 369 -4.22 8.65 -9.06
C VAL A 369 -5.56 9.16 -9.60
N VAL A 370 -5.52 10.06 -10.59
CA VAL A 370 -6.75 10.61 -11.21
C VAL A 370 -7.50 9.56 -12.01
N LEU A 371 -6.81 8.78 -12.84
CA LEU A 371 -7.42 7.73 -13.64
C LEU A 371 -8.02 6.62 -12.76
N ALA A 372 -7.32 6.22 -11.70
CA ALA A 372 -7.86 5.24 -10.75
C ALA A 372 -9.11 5.78 -10.04
N GLY A 373 -9.07 7.03 -9.55
CA GLY A 373 -10.24 7.67 -8.96
C GLY A 373 -11.44 7.70 -9.91
N SER A 374 -11.21 8.04 -11.18
CA SER A 374 -12.27 8.02 -12.21
C SER A 374 -12.83 6.61 -12.46
N ALA A 375 -12.01 5.57 -12.36
CA ALA A 375 -12.45 4.17 -12.49
C ALA A 375 -13.43 3.77 -11.37
N TYR A 376 -13.19 4.19 -10.13
CA TYR A 376 -14.13 3.97 -9.02
C TYR A 376 -15.48 4.65 -9.31
N MET A 377 -15.45 5.92 -9.73
CA MET A 377 -16.66 6.66 -10.07
C MET A 377 -17.43 6.01 -11.23
N ILE A 378 -16.73 5.62 -12.30
CA ILE A 378 -17.36 4.97 -13.47
C ILE A 378 -17.97 3.63 -13.11
N ALA A 379 -17.27 2.80 -12.30
CA ALA A 379 -17.80 1.54 -11.81
C ALA A 379 -19.11 1.75 -11.02
N HIS A 380 -19.15 2.76 -10.17
CA HIS A 380 -20.34 3.11 -9.40
C HIS A 380 -21.50 3.60 -10.31
N ILE A 381 -21.24 4.51 -11.26
CA ILE A 381 -22.23 5.00 -12.25
C ILE A 381 -22.79 3.83 -13.07
N LEU A 382 -21.94 2.90 -13.46
CA LEU A 382 -22.34 1.72 -14.24
C LEU A 382 -22.96 0.61 -13.40
N ASN A 383 -23.22 0.84 -12.11
CA ASN A 383 -23.82 -0.14 -11.21
C ASN A 383 -23.04 -1.48 -11.20
N ILE A 384 -21.72 -1.42 -11.22
CA ILE A 384 -20.87 -2.58 -11.11
C ILE A 384 -20.73 -2.95 -9.63
N ALA A 385 -21.14 -4.17 -9.27
CA ALA A 385 -21.19 -4.63 -7.90
C ALA A 385 -20.37 -5.92 -7.73
N VAL A 386 -19.08 -5.84 -8.02
CA VAL A 386 -18.13 -6.95 -7.83
C VAL A 386 -17.43 -6.80 -6.49
N GLY A 387 -17.43 -7.86 -5.69
CA GLY A 387 -16.74 -7.90 -4.40
C GLY A 387 -15.24 -8.18 -4.53
N LEU A 388 -14.55 -8.10 -3.39
CA LEU A 388 -13.17 -8.54 -3.27
C LEU A 388 -12.86 -9.02 -1.84
N THR A 389 -11.86 -9.88 -1.72
CA THR A 389 -11.32 -10.31 -0.43
C THR A 389 -10.21 -9.38 0.05
N PHE A 390 -9.26 -9.06 -0.85
CA PHE A 390 -8.07 -8.29 -0.53
C PHE A 390 -7.82 -7.15 -1.53
N SER A 391 -7.87 -7.41 -2.85
CA SER A 391 -7.56 -6.42 -3.88
C SER A 391 -8.22 -6.77 -5.23
N GLY A 392 -8.41 -5.79 -6.12
CA GLY A 392 -9.17 -5.90 -7.36
C GLY A 392 -8.48 -6.65 -8.51
N GLY A 393 -7.95 -7.84 -8.26
CA GLY A 393 -7.35 -8.72 -9.26
C GLY A 393 -8.33 -9.66 -9.94
N PHE A 394 -7.84 -10.36 -10.97
CA PHE A 394 -8.64 -11.31 -11.75
C PHE A 394 -9.20 -12.47 -10.91
N LEU A 395 -8.49 -12.89 -9.86
CA LEU A 395 -8.97 -13.95 -8.96
C LEU A 395 -10.29 -13.54 -8.29
N ASP A 396 -10.34 -12.34 -7.71
CA ASP A 396 -11.54 -11.84 -7.07
C ASP A 396 -12.64 -11.50 -8.11
N LEU A 397 -12.28 -10.99 -9.30
CA LEU A 397 -13.22 -10.80 -10.39
C LEU A 397 -13.86 -12.14 -10.83
N LEU A 398 -13.08 -13.20 -10.90
CA LEU A 398 -13.59 -14.52 -11.23
C LEU A 398 -14.58 -15.00 -10.18
N LEU A 399 -14.20 -14.98 -8.90
CA LEU A 399 -15.00 -15.52 -7.81
C LEU A 399 -16.26 -14.69 -7.50
N PHE A 400 -16.10 -13.37 -7.46
CA PHE A 400 -17.13 -12.45 -6.97
C PHE A 400 -17.83 -11.63 -8.08
N GLY A 401 -17.37 -11.76 -9.32
CA GLY A 401 -17.97 -11.16 -10.50
C GLY A 401 -18.52 -12.20 -11.46
N ILE A 402 -17.62 -12.93 -12.12
CA ILE A 402 -17.98 -13.82 -13.24
C ILE A 402 -18.84 -14.99 -12.77
N LEU A 403 -18.39 -15.70 -11.73
CA LEU A 403 -19.10 -16.88 -11.23
C LEU A 403 -20.43 -16.54 -10.52
N GLN A 404 -20.60 -15.29 -10.03
CA GLN A 404 -21.90 -14.82 -9.50
C GLN A 404 -22.89 -14.46 -10.59
N GLY A 405 -22.44 -14.32 -11.82
CA GLY A 405 -23.24 -13.96 -12.98
C GLY A 405 -23.46 -12.45 -13.16
N ASN A 406 -23.67 -12.06 -14.40
CA ASN A 406 -23.78 -10.64 -14.77
C ASN A 406 -25.06 -9.97 -14.20
N ALA A 407 -26.12 -10.72 -14.01
CA ALA A 407 -27.37 -10.21 -13.43
C ALA A 407 -27.15 -9.64 -12.04
N LYS A 408 -26.30 -10.28 -11.21
CA LYS A 408 -26.01 -9.86 -9.84
C LYS A 408 -24.91 -8.84 -9.70
N THR A 409 -23.94 -8.80 -10.63
CA THR A 409 -22.71 -8.04 -10.46
C THR A 409 -22.44 -6.99 -11.52
N SER A 410 -23.15 -7.06 -12.66
CA SER A 410 -22.88 -6.23 -13.85
C SER A 410 -21.42 -6.28 -14.33
N TRP A 411 -20.69 -7.39 -14.06
CA TRP A 411 -19.25 -7.52 -14.29
C TRP A 411 -18.84 -7.35 -15.76
N ILE A 412 -19.72 -7.73 -16.73
CA ILE A 412 -19.42 -7.59 -18.15
C ILE A 412 -19.08 -6.14 -18.53
N ARG A 413 -19.65 -5.15 -17.81
CA ARG A 413 -19.37 -3.73 -18.02
C ARG A 413 -17.91 -3.34 -17.72
N ILE A 414 -17.19 -4.14 -16.94
CA ILE A 414 -15.76 -3.94 -16.66
C ILE A 414 -14.93 -4.11 -17.93
N ILE A 415 -15.31 -5.02 -18.84
CA ILE A 415 -14.52 -5.35 -20.03
C ILE A 415 -14.40 -4.15 -21.00
N PRO A 416 -15.49 -3.55 -21.53
CA PRO A 416 -15.37 -2.44 -22.46
C PRO A 416 -14.71 -1.21 -21.80
N VAL A 417 -15.05 -0.91 -20.55
CA VAL A 417 -14.41 0.18 -19.80
C VAL A 417 -12.93 -0.12 -19.57
N GLY A 418 -12.59 -1.33 -19.19
CA GLY A 418 -11.21 -1.76 -19.00
C GLY A 418 -10.36 -1.63 -20.26
N ILE A 419 -10.91 -2.03 -21.42
CA ILE A 419 -10.22 -1.86 -22.72
C ILE A 419 -9.96 -0.37 -23.01
N ILE A 420 -10.94 0.50 -22.76
CA ILE A 420 -10.74 1.95 -22.89
C ILE A 420 -9.63 2.42 -21.96
N TYR A 421 -9.63 1.99 -20.70
CA TYR A 421 -8.59 2.34 -19.73
C TYR A 421 -7.22 1.82 -20.12
N PHE A 422 -7.10 0.60 -20.67
CA PHE A 422 -5.85 0.06 -21.18
C PHE A 422 -5.21 1.01 -22.21
N PHE A 423 -5.99 1.43 -23.23
CA PHE A 423 -5.50 2.34 -24.24
C PHE A 423 -5.25 3.75 -23.70
N LEU A 424 -6.11 4.24 -22.80
CA LEU A 424 -5.95 5.54 -22.17
C LEU A 424 -4.63 5.62 -21.39
N TYR A 425 -4.34 4.64 -20.56
CA TYR A 425 -3.06 4.53 -19.85
C TYR A 425 -1.89 4.41 -20.81
N TYR A 426 -2.01 3.54 -21.82
CA TYR A 426 -0.94 3.34 -22.80
C TYR A 426 -0.58 4.63 -23.53
N PHE A 427 -1.55 5.38 -24.02
CA PHE A 427 -1.29 6.59 -24.76
C PHE A 427 -0.82 7.75 -23.88
N ILE A 428 -1.44 7.96 -22.72
CA ILE A 428 -1.04 9.04 -21.80
C ILE A 428 0.38 8.80 -21.27
N PHE A 429 0.68 7.58 -20.81
CA PHE A 429 2.01 7.24 -20.31
C PHE A 429 3.07 7.36 -21.42
N SER A 430 2.80 6.80 -22.61
CA SER A 430 3.71 6.92 -23.75
C SER A 430 3.98 8.36 -24.15
N PHE A 431 2.94 9.20 -24.17
CA PHE A 431 3.04 10.62 -24.48
C PHE A 431 3.87 11.36 -23.43
N LEU A 432 3.56 11.20 -22.15
CA LEU A 432 4.25 11.90 -21.07
C LEU A 432 5.72 11.47 -20.95
N ILE A 433 6.01 10.18 -21.07
CA ILE A 433 7.39 9.66 -21.03
C ILE A 433 8.22 10.30 -22.14
N LYS A 434 7.70 10.35 -23.36
CA LYS A 434 8.39 10.93 -24.51
C LYS A 434 8.50 12.45 -24.42
N LYS A 435 7.40 13.15 -24.11
CA LYS A 435 7.33 14.61 -24.10
C LYS A 435 8.19 15.23 -23.00
N LEU A 436 8.26 14.59 -21.83
CA LEU A 436 8.98 15.10 -20.66
C LEU A 436 10.36 14.44 -20.51
N ASP A 437 10.79 13.60 -21.46
CA ASP A 437 12.04 12.82 -21.41
C ASP A 437 12.25 12.17 -20.04
N LEU A 438 11.22 11.46 -19.54
CA LEU A 438 11.22 10.89 -18.21
C LEU A 438 12.16 9.69 -18.14
N LYS A 439 13.22 9.82 -17.34
CA LYS A 439 14.20 8.76 -17.10
C LYS A 439 13.72 7.84 -15.98
N LEU A 440 12.87 6.87 -16.31
CA LEU A 440 12.41 5.87 -15.38
C LEU A 440 13.59 4.97 -14.94
N SER A 441 13.79 4.77 -13.64
CA SER A 441 14.98 4.08 -13.11
C SER A 441 15.18 2.67 -13.65
N LEU A 442 14.09 1.99 -14.01
CA LEU A 442 14.09 0.64 -14.60
C LEU A 442 14.38 0.62 -16.11
N ILE A 443 14.20 1.74 -16.78
CA ILE A 443 14.19 1.84 -18.25
C ILE A 443 15.41 2.61 -18.76
N HIS A 444 16.02 3.44 -17.93
CA HIS A 444 17.08 4.38 -18.33
C HIS A 444 18.38 4.27 -17.51
N ILE A 445 18.49 3.38 -16.49
CA ILE A 445 19.73 3.13 -15.74
C ILE A 445 20.36 1.77 -16.15
#